data_6aa807b8a5a6faf44a761ad26ae79e3a
#
_entry.id   6aa807b8a5a6faf44a761ad26ae79e3a
#
_cell.length_a   1.000
_cell.length_b   1.000
_cell.length_c   1.000
_cell.angle_alpha   90.00
_cell.angle_beta   90.00
_cell.angle_gamma   90.00
#
_symmetry.space_group_name_H-M   'P 1'
#
loop_
_entity.id
_entity.type
_entity.pdbx_description
1 polymer ?
#
loop_
_entity_poly.entity_id
_entity_poly.type
_entity_poly.pdbx_seq_one_letter_code
_entity_poly.pdbx_strand_id
1 'polypeptide(L)'
;MLIVFNQMVSLFLLMLTGYLANRSGVIDKTFESKVSRFIVNISLPATILNAVTGSDMAHDQEMLPIFVAAVSIFLVAHVICHFIQKTIRWNPTYELMLNYSNLGFMGIPIISTIYGGEYVLHVSIFMMTFNLSLFSSVSYTHLTLPTTS
;
A
#
# COMPACT_ATOMS: atom_id res chain seq x y z
N MET A 1 -20.01 11.47 1.30
CA MET A 1 -19.56 11.54 2.71
C MET A 1 -19.98 10.32 3.52
N LEU A 2 -21.26 9.90 3.51
CA LEU A 2 -21.74 8.75 4.30
C LEU A 2 -21.06 7.43 3.90
N ILE A 3 -20.82 7.22 2.59
CA ILE A 3 -20.18 6.01 2.05
C ILE A 3 -18.74 5.87 2.58
N VAL A 4 -17.95 6.94 2.51
CA VAL A 4 -16.57 6.95 3.03
C VAL A 4 -16.54 6.70 4.52
N PHE A 5 -17.46 7.33 5.27
CA PHE A 5 -17.58 7.15 6.70
C PHE A 5 -17.91 5.69 7.05
N ASN A 6 -18.90 5.08 6.38
CA ASN A 6 -19.23 3.66 6.58
C ASN A 6 -18.06 2.74 6.28
N GLN A 7 -17.30 3.01 5.20
CA GLN A 7 -16.10 2.23 4.87
C GLN A 7 -15.02 2.36 5.95
N MET A 8 -14.80 3.57 6.45
CA MET A 8 -13.87 3.81 7.55
C MET A 8 -14.28 3.08 8.83
N VAL A 9 -15.56 3.11 9.18
CA VAL A 9 -16.10 2.38 10.34
C VAL A 9 -15.93 0.88 10.16
N SER A 10 -16.20 0.33 8.97
CA SER A 10 -16.01 -1.10 8.69
C SER A 10 -14.55 -1.52 8.85
N LEU A 11 -13.61 -0.74 8.33
CA LEU A 11 -12.18 -1.01 8.50
C LEU A 11 -11.75 -0.92 9.97
N PHE A 12 -12.28 0.07 10.72
CA PHE A 12 -12.02 0.20 12.14
C PHE A 12 -12.56 -1.00 12.95
N LEU A 13 -13.77 -1.47 12.63
CA LEU A 13 -14.34 -2.66 13.28
C LEU A 13 -13.52 -3.92 12.98
N LEU A 14 -13.01 -4.08 11.75
CA LEU A 14 -12.10 -5.18 11.41
C LEU A 14 -10.80 -5.11 12.20
N MET A 15 -10.20 -3.92 12.33
CA MET A 15 -9.03 -3.71 13.17
C MET A 15 -9.30 -4.03 14.64
N LEU A 16 -10.43 -3.59 15.17
CA LEU A 16 -10.84 -3.87 16.54
C LEU A 16 -11.03 -5.36 16.77
N THR A 17 -11.66 -6.06 15.82
CA THR A 17 -11.84 -7.52 15.86
C THR A 17 -10.49 -8.24 15.88
N GLY A 18 -9.55 -7.83 15.00
CA GLY A 18 -8.19 -8.38 14.98
C GLY A 18 -7.44 -8.13 16.29
N TYR A 19 -7.57 -6.93 16.86
CA TYR A 19 -6.98 -6.61 18.16
C TYR A 19 -7.54 -7.47 19.30
N LEU A 20 -8.87 -7.65 19.35
CA LEU A 20 -9.51 -8.50 20.37
C LEU A 20 -9.11 -9.97 20.21
N ALA A 21 -9.02 -10.47 18.98
CA ALA A 21 -8.58 -11.82 18.68
C ALA A 21 -7.10 -12.07 19.08
N ASN A 22 -6.24 -11.08 18.89
CA ASN A 22 -4.86 -11.14 19.37
C ASN A 22 -4.80 -11.12 20.90
N ARG A 23 -5.56 -10.24 21.54
CA ARG A 23 -5.60 -10.12 23.01
C ARG A 23 -6.20 -11.36 23.68
N SER A 24 -7.13 -12.05 23.04
CA SER A 24 -7.72 -13.32 23.53
C SER A 24 -6.83 -14.55 23.29
N GLY A 25 -5.68 -14.40 22.66
CA GLY A 25 -4.74 -15.48 22.36
C GLY A 25 -5.16 -16.38 21.18
N VAL A 26 -6.22 -16.02 20.46
CA VAL A 26 -6.65 -16.74 19.23
C VAL A 26 -5.66 -16.52 18.09
N ILE A 27 -5.03 -15.34 18.04
CA ILE A 27 -4.03 -14.98 17.04
C ILE A 27 -2.70 -14.78 17.76
N ASP A 28 -1.68 -15.51 17.34
CA ASP A 28 -0.31 -15.36 17.78
C ASP A 28 0.56 -14.66 16.71
N LYS A 29 1.77 -14.24 17.07
CA LYS A 29 2.73 -13.60 16.17
C LYS A 29 3.12 -14.49 14.98
N THR A 30 3.09 -15.81 15.16
CA THR A 30 3.40 -16.77 14.12
C THR A 30 2.30 -16.82 13.08
N PHE A 31 1.05 -16.82 13.52
CA PHE A 31 -0.13 -16.74 12.65
C PHE A 31 -0.16 -15.42 11.87
N GLU A 32 0.06 -14.28 12.57
CA GLU A 32 0.14 -12.96 11.96
C GLU A 32 1.15 -12.91 10.82
N SER A 33 2.37 -13.43 11.04
CA SER A 33 3.43 -13.47 10.03
C SER A 33 3.06 -14.35 8.83
N LYS A 34 2.42 -15.50 9.05
CA LYS A 34 1.98 -16.41 7.98
C LYS A 34 0.86 -15.78 7.13
N VAL A 35 -0.14 -15.17 7.79
CA VAL A 35 -1.24 -14.50 7.11
C VAL A 35 -0.73 -13.30 6.31
N SER A 36 0.15 -12.49 6.89
CA SER A 36 0.77 -11.36 6.19
C SER A 36 1.50 -11.80 4.92
N ARG A 37 2.31 -12.87 4.99
CA ARG A 37 2.97 -13.43 3.80
C ARG A 37 1.99 -13.95 2.76
N PHE A 38 0.93 -14.62 3.17
CA PHE A 38 -0.11 -15.09 2.26
C PHE A 38 -0.79 -13.94 1.53
N ILE A 39 -1.14 -12.87 2.26
CA ILE A 39 -1.77 -11.69 1.69
C ILE A 39 -0.83 -11.01 0.69
N VAL A 40 0.41 -10.76 1.05
CA VAL A 40 1.37 -10.04 0.19
C VAL A 40 1.75 -10.87 -1.04
N ASN A 41 1.97 -12.19 -0.89
CA ASN A 41 2.49 -13.01 -1.99
C ASN A 41 1.41 -13.63 -2.88
N ILE A 42 0.18 -13.76 -2.39
CA ILE A 42 -0.90 -14.43 -3.11
C ILE A 42 -2.09 -13.49 -3.32
N SER A 43 -2.66 -12.95 -2.24
CA SER A 43 -3.89 -12.17 -2.34
C SER A 43 -3.71 -10.86 -3.11
N LEU A 44 -2.64 -10.11 -2.85
CA LEU A 44 -2.39 -8.85 -3.57
C LEU A 44 -2.12 -9.06 -5.06
N PRO A 45 -1.23 -9.97 -5.50
CA PRO A 45 -1.07 -10.27 -6.92
C PRO A 45 -2.36 -10.75 -7.59
N ALA A 46 -3.12 -11.62 -6.91
CA ALA A 46 -4.40 -12.09 -7.42
C ALA A 46 -5.43 -10.95 -7.59
N THR A 47 -5.48 -10.01 -6.64
CA THR A 47 -6.35 -8.82 -6.74
C THR A 47 -5.96 -7.93 -7.92
N ILE A 48 -4.64 -7.72 -8.14
CA ILE A 48 -4.14 -6.95 -9.27
C ILE A 48 -4.49 -7.64 -10.59
N LEU A 49 -4.26 -8.95 -10.69
CA LEU A 49 -4.61 -9.73 -11.89
C LEU A 49 -6.11 -9.66 -12.17
N ASN A 50 -6.95 -9.82 -11.15
CA ASN A 50 -8.40 -9.71 -11.30
C ASN A 50 -8.83 -8.29 -11.76
N ALA A 51 -8.18 -7.24 -11.26
CA ALA A 51 -8.45 -5.88 -11.69
C ALA A 51 -8.07 -5.65 -13.17
N VAL A 52 -6.94 -6.21 -13.62
CA VAL A 52 -6.49 -6.12 -15.03
C VAL A 52 -7.43 -6.90 -15.95
N THR A 53 -7.82 -8.11 -15.58
CA THR A 53 -8.69 -8.96 -16.40
C THR A 53 -10.16 -8.49 -16.42
N GLY A 54 -10.59 -7.81 -15.37
CA GLY A 54 -11.95 -7.25 -15.25
C GLY A 54 -12.12 -5.85 -15.84
N SER A 55 -11.02 -5.18 -16.21
CA SER A 55 -11.08 -3.87 -16.86
C SER A 55 -11.34 -4.04 -18.37
N ASP A 56 -12.36 -3.34 -18.87
CA ASP A 56 -12.48 -3.14 -20.31
C ASP A 56 -11.25 -2.37 -20.80
N MET A 57 -10.58 -2.92 -21.81
CA MET A 57 -9.40 -2.30 -22.46
C MET A 57 -9.67 -0.91 -23.06
N ALA A 58 -10.88 -0.39 -22.92
CA ALA A 58 -11.27 0.94 -23.37
C ALA A 58 -10.52 2.09 -22.68
N HIS A 59 -9.86 1.82 -21.52
CA HIS A 59 -9.13 2.82 -20.74
C HIS A 59 -7.60 2.79 -20.95
N ASP A 60 -7.11 2.12 -21.98
CA ASP A 60 -5.67 2.02 -22.29
C ASP A 60 -4.97 3.39 -22.38
N GLN A 61 -5.68 4.41 -22.87
CA GLN A 61 -5.13 5.76 -23.02
C GLN A 61 -4.89 6.47 -21.68
N GLU A 62 -5.53 6.04 -20.60
CA GLU A 62 -5.41 6.66 -19.29
C GLU A 62 -4.32 6.00 -18.41
N MET A 63 -3.87 4.80 -18.75
CA MET A 63 -2.89 4.05 -17.94
C MET A 63 -1.54 4.78 -17.86
N LEU A 64 -1.03 5.27 -18.99
CA LEU A 64 0.25 5.98 -19.03
C LEU A 64 0.23 7.31 -18.25
N PRO A 65 -0.77 8.19 -18.41
CA PRO A 65 -0.91 9.38 -17.58
C PRO A 65 -1.00 9.07 -16.09
N ILE A 66 -1.72 8.04 -15.69
CA ILE A 66 -1.85 7.63 -14.29
C ILE A 66 -0.52 7.12 -13.73
N PHE A 67 0.21 6.31 -14.51
CA PHE A 67 1.54 5.85 -14.11
C PHE A 67 2.51 7.03 -13.94
N VAL A 68 2.53 7.96 -14.89
CA VAL A 68 3.36 9.18 -14.80
C VAL A 68 2.97 10.03 -13.59
N ALA A 69 1.67 10.18 -13.32
CA ALA A 69 1.17 10.89 -12.15
C ALA A 69 1.62 10.17 -10.84
N ALA A 70 1.50 8.84 -10.78
CA ALA A 70 1.93 8.06 -9.63
C ALA A 70 3.42 8.23 -9.34
N VAL A 71 4.26 8.12 -10.37
CA VAL A 71 5.71 8.33 -10.26
C VAL A 71 6.03 9.75 -9.83
N SER A 72 5.35 10.75 -10.42
CA SER A 72 5.57 12.16 -10.09
C SER A 72 5.19 12.48 -8.65
N ILE A 73 4.04 12.03 -8.19
CA ILE A 73 3.58 12.21 -6.80
C ILE A 73 4.56 11.56 -5.83
N PHE A 74 5.01 10.34 -6.15
CA PHE A 74 5.96 9.61 -5.32
C PHE A 74 7.30 10.35 -5.22
N LEU A 75 7.86 10.82 -6.34
CA LEU A 75 9.11 11.58 -6.35
C LEU A 75 8.99 12.90 -5.56
N VAL A 76 7.89 13.64 -5.75
CA VAL A 76 7.64 14.88 -5.01
C VAL A 76 7.52 14.61 -3.51
N ALA A 77 6.78 13.57 -3.11
CA ALA A 77 6.67 13.16 -1.70
C ALA A 77 8.04 12.81 -1.11
N HIS A 78 8.85 12.07 -1.84
CA HIS A 78 10.20 11.68 -1.40
C HIS A 78 11.12 12.90 -1.23
N VAL A 79 11.08 13.84 -2.17
CA VAL A 79 11.84 15.09 -2.08
C VAL A 79 11.40 15.92 -0.86
N ILE A 80 10.09 16.06 -0.66
CA ILE A 80 9.54 16.79 0.50
C ILE A 80 9.99 16.12 1.81
N CYS A 81 9.86 14.81 1.93
CA CYS A 81 10.29 14.06 3.11
C CYS A 81 11.78 14.21 3.36
N HIS A 82 12.60 14.17 2.32
CA HIS A 82 14.05 14.37 2.44
C HIS A 82 14.39 15.77 2.99
N PHE A 83 13.72 16.82 2.51
CA PHE A 83 13.91 18.17 3.04
C PHE A 83 13.46 18.30 4.50
N ILE A 84 12.33 17.70 4.86
CA ILE A 84 11.82 17.69 6.24
C ILE A 84 12.80 16.94 7.15
N GLN A 85 13.29 15.78 6.72
CA GLN A 85 14.27 14.98 7.47
C GLN A 85 15.54 15.77 7.77
N LYS A 86 16.06 16.50 6.77
CA LYS A 86 17.25 17.34 6.92
C LYS A 86 17.03 18.48 7.93
N THR A 87 15.82 19.02 8.00
CA THR A 87 15.48 20.16 8.88
C THR A 87 15.15 19.72 10.31
N ILE A 88 14.39 18.64 10.48
CA ILE A 88 13.84 18.22 11.79
C ILE A 88 14.62 17.05 12.41
N ARG A 89 15.58 16.45 11.68
CA ARG A 89 16.32 15.24 12.10
C ARG A 89 15.42 14.08 12.52
N TRP A 90 14.45 13.78 11.71
CA TRP A 90 13.52 12.67 11.96
C TRP A 90 14.21 11.30 11.87
N ASN A 91 13.64 10.33 12.58
CA ASN A 91 14.00 8.93 12.40
C ASN A 91 13.61 8.49 10.96
N PRO A 92 14.50 7.80 10.21
CA PRO A 92 14.22 7.30 8.86
C PRO A 92 12.92 6.47 8.75
N THR A 93 12.47 5.87 9.85
CA THR A 93 11.20 5.13 9.90
C THR A 93 9.99 6.00 9.60
N TYR A 94 10.00 7.29 9.97
CA TYR A 94 8.89 8.21 9.66
C TYR A 94 8.82 8.56 8.17
N GLU A 95 9.96 8.62 7.50
CA GLU A 95 10.01 8.80 6.04
C GLU A 95 9.33 7.63 5.32
N LEU A 96 9.60 6.39 5.74
CA LEU A 96 8.92 5.22 5.22
C LEU A 96 7.41 5.27 5.46
N MET A 97 6.99 5.62 6.68
CA MET A 97 5.56 5.70 7.02
C MET A 97 4.80 6.77 6.22
N LEU A 98 5.43 7.89 5.91
CA LEU A 98 4.82 8.97 5.13
C LEU A 98 4.77 8.66 3.63
N ASN A 99 5.82 8.06 3.09
CA ASN A 99 5.91 7.76 1.66
C ASN A 99 5.12 6.51 1.27
N TYR A 100 5.00 5.52 2.16
CA TYR A 100 4.36 4.25 1.87
C TYR A 100 3.00 4.13 2.57
N SER A 101 1.99 4.75 1.97
CA SER A 101 0.61 4.67 2.47
C SER A 101 -0.01 3.30 2.20
N ASN A 102 -1.01 2.94 3.01
CA ASN A 102 -1.70 1.66 2.91
C ASN A 102 -2.73 1.65 1.77
N LEU A 103 -2.24 1.74 0.53
CA LEU A 103 -3.09 1.76 -0.67
C LEU A 103 -3.79 0.42 -0.91
N GLY A 104 -3.15 -0.71 -0.61
CA GLY A 104 -3.71 -2.04 -0.84
C GLY A 104 -4.92 -2.32 0.04
N PHE A 105 -4.80 -2.11 1.35
CA PHE A 105 -5.85 -2.46 2.31
C PHE A 105 -6.90 -1.38 2.51
N MET A 106 -6.54 -0.10 2.35
CA MET A 106 -7.47 1.02 2.50
C MET A 106 -7.86 1.64 1.16
N GLY A 107 -6.91 1.82 0.25
CA GLY A 107 -7.15 2.50 -1.02
C GLY A 107 -8.10 1.72 -1.92
N ILE A 108 -7.86 0.42 -2.13
CA ILE A 108 -8.70 -0.41 -3.01
C ILE A 108 -10.17 -0.45 -2.54
N PRO A 109 -10.48 -0.79 -1.26
CA PRO A 109 -11.87 -0.80 -0.81
C PRO A 109 -12.55 0.57 -0.90
N ILE A 110 -11.85 1.66 -0.59
CA ILE A 110 -12.42 3.00 -0.64
C ILE A 110 -12.73 3.40 -2.08
N ILE A 111 -11.78 3.23 -3.00
CA ILE A 111 -11.95 3.61 -4.40
C ILE A 111 -13.02 2.75 -5.06
N SER A 112 -13.00 1.44 -4.86
CA SER A 112 -14.01 0.54 -5.42
C SER A 112 -15.43 0.84 -4.92
N THR A 113 -15.56 1.33 -3.69
CA THR A 113 -16.86 1.69 -3.10
C THR A 113 -17.38 3.04 -3.61
N ILE A 114 -16.48 4.00 -3.86
CA ILE A 114 -16.86 5.37 -4.28
C ILE A 114 -17.05 5.47 -5.78
N TYR A 115 -16.12 4.90 -6.54
CA TYR A 115 -16.03 5.09 -7.99
C TYR A 115 -16.41 3.84 -8.78
N GLY A 116 -16.42 2.67 -8.15
CA GLY A 116 -16.69 1.39 -8.80
C GLY A 116 -15.45 0.52 -8.98
N GLY A 117 -15.68 -0.76 -9.29
CA GLY A 117 -14.60 -1.75 -9.44
C GLY A 117 -13.63 -1.48 -10.59
N GLU A 118 -14.07 -0.74 -11.62
CA GLU A 118 -13.26 -0.36 -12.78
C GLU A 118 -12.05 0.51 -12.41
N TYR A 119 -12.17 1.34 -11.37
CA TYR A 119 -11.08 2.20 -10.89
C TYR A 119 -10.06 1.47 -10.00
N VAL A 120 -10.27 0.21 -9.68
CA VAL A 120 -9.31 -0.61 -8.93
C VAL A 120 -8.00 -0.77 -9.70
N LEU A 121 -8.06 -0.82 -11.05
CA LEU A 121 -6.88 -0.86 -11.90
C LEU A 121 -5.99 0.38 -11.69
N HIS A 122 -6.58 1.57 -11.60
CA HIS A 122 -5.86 2.82 -11.37
C HIS A 122 -5.11 2.80 -10.03
N VAL A 123 -5.77 2.33 -8.96
CA VAL A 123 -5.13 2.16 -7.65
C VAL A 123 -4.02 1.10 -7.71
N SER A 124 -4.19 0.05 -8.50
CA SER A 124 -3.19 -1.01 -8.68
C SER A 124 -1.93 -0.48 -9.36
N ILE A 125 -2.05 0.43 -10.32
CA ILE A 125 -0.91 1.11 -10.97
C ILE A 125 -0.15 1.95 -9.95
N PHE A 126 -0.86 2.73 -9.13
CA PHE A 126 -0.25 3.46 -8.02
C PHE A 126 0.49 2.51 -7.06
N MET A 127 -0.17 1.43 -6.65
CA MET A 127 0.40 0.44 -5.74
C MET A 127 1.63 -0.25 -6.32
N MET A 128 1.65 -0.53 -7.63
CA MET A 128 2.80 -1.08 -8.32
C MET A 128 4.01 -0.14 -8.24
N THR A 129 3.82 1.15 -8.46
CA THR A 129 4.87 2.17 -8.35
C THR A 129 5.47 2.20 -6.95
N PHE A 130 4.62 2.19 -5.91
CA PHE A 130 5.05 2.15 -4.51
C PHE A 130 5.82 0.87 -4.18
N ASN A 131 5.32 -0.29 -4.59
CA ASN A 131 5.97 -1.57 -4.33
C ASN A 131 7.33 -1.68 -5.02
N LEU A 132 7.45 -1.27 -6.28
CA LEU A 132 8.73 -1.25 -6.98
C LEU A 132 9.76 -0.38 -6.26
N SER A 133 9.34 0.79 -5.77
CA SER A 133 10.21 1.68 -5.02
C SER A 133 10.61 1.09 -3.67
N LEU A 134 9.66 0.50 -2.94
CA LEU A 134 9.93 -0.15 -1.66
C LEU A 134 10.93 -1.29 -1.80
N PHE A 135 10.72 -2.21 -2.75
CA PHE A 135 11.61 -3.33 -2.99
C PHE A 135 12.99 -2.87 -3.45
N SER A 136 13.09 -1.84 -4.28
CA SER A 136 14.36 -1.27 -4.71
C SER A 136 15.14 -0.68 -3.53
N SER A 137 14.47 0.09 -2.67
CA SER A 137 15.10 0.72 -1.50
C SER A 137 15.55 -0.32 -0.46
N VAL A 138 14.73 -1.33 -0.19
CA VAL A 138 15.06 -2.40 0.76
C VAL A 138 16.22 -3.26 0.24
N SER A 139 16.22 -3.61 -1.05
CA SER A 139 17.32 -4.36 -1.65
C SER A 139 18.64 -3.59 -1.56
N TYR A 140 18.61 -2.28 -1.81
CA TYR A 140 19.82 -1.46 -1.73
C TYR A 140 20.36 -1.38 -0.30
N THR A 141 19.53 -1.21 0.70
CA THR A 141 19.96 -1.12 2.10
C THR A 141 20.48 -2.45 2.64
N HIS A 142 19.87 -3.57 2.27
CA HIS A 142 20.35 -4.90 2.68
C HIS A 142 21.64 -5.34 1.99
N LEU A 143 21.89 -4.90 0.77
CA LEU A 143 23.14 -5.20 0.04
C LEU A 143 24.32 -4.33 0.47
N THR A 144 24.06 -3.16 1.05
CA THR A 144 25.10 -2.19 1.44
C THR A 144 25.45 -2.19 2.92
N LEU A 145 24.64 -2.85 3.78
CA LEU A 145 25.01 -3.02 5.18
C LEU A 145 26.05 -4.14 5.31
N PRO A 146 27.28 -3.84 5.80
CA PRO A 146 28.23 -4.89 6.12
C PRO A 146 27.60 -5.78 7.22
N THR A 147 27.54 -7.08 6.97
CA THR A 147 27.26 -8.07 8.00
C THR A 147 28.38 -8.00 9.01
N THR A 148 28.22 -7.19 10.04
CA THR A 148 29.08 -7.29 11.22
C THR A 148 28.68 -8.54 11.97
N SER A 149 29.45 -9.60 11.72
CA SER A 149 29.54 -10.80 12.57
C SER A 149 30.03 -10.45 13.96
#